data_a9f0dccb2659dbbd095e543688b363e3
#
_entry.id   a9f0dccb2659dbbd095e543688b363e3
#
_cell.length_a   1.000
_cell.length_b   1.000
_cell.length_c   1.000
_cell.angle_alpha   90.00
_cell.angle_beta   90.00
_cell.angle_gamma   90.00
#
_symmetry.space_group_name_H-M   'P 1'
#
loop_
_entity.id
_entity.type
_entity.pdbx_description
1 polymer ?
#
loop_
_entity_poly.entity_id
_entity_poly.type
_entity_poly.pdbx_seq_one_letter_code
_entity_poly.pdbx_strand_id
1 'polypeptide(L)'
;MPSDVVIVSATRTPIATAYKGSLGGVDAFTLAELAIGAAIERSGIPISEIQDMGIGESYQGGGNIGRNVAVRLGMNQVPAVATQRWCASAMAGTQWIAANIAAGMIDVGVGGGTESMSTAPGVSRPGPDGVPGFWLSPANEPTEVAPPLNMALTVGDNTS
;
A
#
# COMPACT_ATOMS: atom_id res chain seq x y z
N MET A 1 -22.78 -8.56 -19.01
CA MET A 1 -21.44 -8.52 -19.63
C MET A 1 -20.51 -7.92 -18.58
N PRO A 2 -19.25 -8.36 -18.46
CA PRO A 2 -18.33 -7.69 -17.56
C PRO A 2 -18.26 -6.21 -17.95
N SER A 3 -18.32 -5.33 -16.97
CA SER A 3 -18.18 -3.89 -17.21
C SER A 3 -16.73 -3.60 -17.60
N ASP A 4 -16.52 -2.73 -18.59
CA ASP A 4 -15.19 -2.25 -18.91
C ASP A 4 -14.68 -1.44 -17.71
N VAL A 5 -13.49 -1.80 -17.22
CA VAL A 5 -12.84 -1.09 -16.13
C VAL A 5 -11.88 -0.08 -16.72
N VAL A 6 -12.05 1.18 -16.36
CA VAL A 6 -11.22 2.27 -16.86
C VAL A 6 -10.50 3.00 -15.72
N ILE A 7 -9.34 3.56 -16.00
CA ILE A 7 -8.62 4.44 -15.08
C ILE A 7 -8.92 5.89 -15.49
N VAL A 8 -9.60 6.63 -14.62
CA VAL A 8 -10.00 8.02 -14.87
C VAL A 8 -9.00 9.04 -14.34
N SER A 9 -8.17 8.64 -13.38
CA SER A 9 -7.11 9.48 -12.83
C SER A 9 -5.96 8.63 -12.32
N ALA A 10 -4.74 9.13 -12.43
CA ALA A 10 -3.55 8.51 -11.86
C ALA A 10 -2.61 9.60 -11.33
N THR A 11 -2.12 9.40 -10.12
CA THR A 11 -1.23 10.32 -9.42
C THR A 11 -0.15 9.56 -8.67
N ARG A 12 0.93 10.23 -8.37
CA ARG A 12 1.96 9.76 -7.44
C ARG A 12 2.66 10.93 -6.77
N THR A 13 3.26 10.69 -5.63
CA THR A 13 4.25 11.59 -5.04
C THR A 13 5.60 11.46 -5.77
N PRO A 14 6.51 12.40 -5.61
CA PRO A 14 7.91 12.16 -5.97
C PRO A 14 8.48 10.93 -5.24
N ILE A 15 9.49 10.32 -5.83
CA ILE A 15 10.27 9.27 -5.19
C ILE A 15 11.53 9.92 -4.63
N ALA A 16 11.88 9.60 -3.39
CA ALA A 16 13.09 10.09 -2.74
C ALA A 16 13.85 8.94 -2.08
N THR A 17 15.16 9.09 -1.99
CA THR A 17 16.02 8.13 -1.30
C THR A 17 15.60 8.01 0.16
N ALA A 18 15.38 6.79 0.63
CA ALA A 18 15.06 6.54 2.03
C ALA A 18 16.13 7.10 2.96
N TYR A 19 15.72 7.55 4.13
CA TYR A 19 16.53 8.12 5.21
C TYR A 19 17.27 9.44 4.88
N LYS A 20 17.66 9.65 3.64
CA LYS A 20 18.53 10.78 3.21
C LYS A 20 17.83 11.74 2.26
N GLY A 21 16.74 11.34 1.65
CA GLY A 21 16.01 12.15 0.67
C GLY A 21 15.10 13.19 1.32
N SER A 22 14.58 14.08 0.47
CA SER A 22 13.69 15.17 0.88
C SER A 22 12.38 14.71 1.53
N LEU A 23 11.96 13.48 1.29
CA LEU A 23 10.76 12.87 1.89
C LEU A 23 11.08 12.00 3.12
N GLY A 24 12.31 11.97 3.61
CA GLY A 24 12.71 11.12 4.71
C GLY A 24 11.94 11.33 6.03
N GLY A 25 11.36 12.49 6.23
CA GLY A 25 10.50 12.81 7.39
C GLY A 25 9.00 12.66 7.13
N VAL A 26 8.59 12.21 5.93
CA VAL A 26 7.19 12.09 5.57
C VAL A 26 6.73 10.65 5.72
N ASP A 27 5.70 10.43 6.54
CA ASP A 27 5.16 9.10 6.75
C ASP A 27 4.28 8.60 5.60
N ALA A 28 4.06 7.29 5.56
CA ALA A 28 3.30 6.65 4.51
C ALA A 28 1.83 7.08 4.47
N PHE A 29 1.25 7.44 5.61
CA PHE A 29 -0.13 7.93 5.68
C PHE A 29 -0.26 9.27 4.99
N THR A 30 0.66 10.19 5.25
CA THR A 30 0.70 11.51 4.60
C THR A 30 0.97 11.39 3.10
N LEU A 31 1.89 10.52 2.69
CA LEU A 31 2.14 10.27 1.26
C LEU A 31 0.89 9.74 0.56
N ALA A 32 0.20 8.79 1.18
CA ALA A 32 -1.04 8.23 0.65
C ALA A 32 -2.16 9.29 0.58
N GLU A 33 -2.34 10.07 1.63
CA GLU A 33 -3.35 11.13 1.68
C GLU A 33 -3.16 12.14 0.54
N LEU A 34 -1.94 12.59 0.30
CA LEU A 34 -1.61 13.50 -0.78
C LEU A 34 -1.88 12.90 -2.16
N ALA A 35 -1.44 11.67 -2.39
CA ALA A 35 -1.63 11.02 -3.68
C ALA A 35 -3.11 10.70 -3.94
N ILE A 36 -3.81 10.11 -2.98
CA ILE A 36 -5.21 9.72 -3.11
C ILE A 36 -6.09 10.97 -3.24
N GLY A 37 -5.88 11.98 -2.40
CA GLY A 37 -6.62 13.25 -2.49
C GLY A 37 -6.47 13.89 -3.87
N ALA A 38 -5.25 13.98 -4.39
CA ALA A 38 -4.99 14.50 -5.72
C ALA A 38 -5.60 13.65 -6.84
N ALA A 39 -5.65 12.31 -6.68
CA ALA A 39 -6.28 11.44 -7.66
C ALA A 39 -7.79 11.68 -7.73
N ILE A 40 -8.44 11.78 -6.59
CA ILE A 40 -9.88 12.05 -6.49
C ILE A 40 -10.20 13.43 -7.07
N GLU A 41 -9.47 14.46 -6.65
CA GLU A 41 -9.67 15.82 -7.17
C GLU A 41 -9.55 15.88 -8.69
N ARG A 42 -8.50 15.30 -9.26
CA ARG A 42 -8.25 15.28 -10.71
C ARG A 42 -9.24 14.43 -11.50
N SER A 43 -9.85 13.44 -10.88
CA SER A 43 -10.86 12.60 -11.53
C SER A 43 -12.15 13.37 -11.82
N GLY A 44 -12.43 14.41 -11.03
CA GLY A 44 -13.71 15.11 -11.05
C GLY A 44 -14.89 14.30 -10.49
N ILE A 45 -14.62 13.10 -9.97
CA ILE A 45 -15.65 12.24 -9.35
C ILE A 45 -15.92 12.78 -7.94
N PRO A 46 -17.19 12.99 -7.57
CA PRO A 46 -17.53 13.37 -6.21
C PRO A 46 -17.03 12.34 -5.19
N ILE A 47 -16.48 12.82 -4.10
CA ILE A 47 -15.94 11.96 -3.03
C ILE A 47 -17.01 11.01 -2.44
N SER A 48 -18.28 11.41 -2.50
CA SER A 48 -19.42 10.60 -2.07
C SER A 48 -19.69 9.37 -2.95
N GLU A 49 -19.12 9.33 -4.15
CA GLU A 49 -19.26 8.21 -5.08
C GLU A 49 -18.18 7.17 -4.94
N ILE A 50 -17.13 7.43 -4.15
CA ILE A 50 -16.10 6.44 -3.86
C ILE A 50 -16.70 5.35 -2.96
N GLN A 51 -16.63 4.10 -3.40
CA GLN A 51 -17.29 2.96 -2.74
C GLN A 51 -16.33 2.02 -2.02
N ASP A 52 -15.07 1.92 -2.47
CA ASP A 52 -14.06 1.07 -1.84
C ASP A 52 -12.64 1.57 -2.16
N MET A 53 -11.69 1.16 -1.33
CA MET A 53 -10.26 1.44 -1.52
C MET A 53 -9.43 0.18 -1.33
N GLY A 54 -8.54 -0.11 -2.29
CA GLY A 54 -7.56 -1.19 -2.22
C GLY A 54 -6.14 -0.62 -2.16
N ILE A 55 -5.55 -0.54 -0.97
CA ILE A 55 -4.26 0.13 -0.77
C ILE A 55 -3.20 -0.86 -0.30
N GLY A 56 -2.12 -0.91 -1.07
CA GLY A 56 -0.94 -1.70 -0.74
C GLY A 56 -0.12 -1.07 0.37
N GLU A 57 0.27 -1.90 1.34
CA GLU A 57 1.18 -1.54 2.42
C GLU A 57 2.04 -2.75 2.79
N SER A 58 3.28 -2.55 3.21
CA SER A 58 4.16 -3.68 3.56
C SER A 58 4.79 -3.51 4.94
N TYR A 59 5.54 -2.47 5.17
CA TYR A 59 6.29 -2.26 6.41
C TYR A 59 5.60 -1.31 7.40
N GLN A 60 4.42 -0.83 7.12
CA GLN A 60 3.76 0.21 7.93
C GLN A 60 3.00 -0.32 9.15
N GLY A 61 3.17 -1.58 9.48
CA GLY A 61 2.65 -2.15 10.73
C GLY A 61 1.20 -2.63 10.69
N GLY A 62 0.59 -2.76 9.51
CA GLY A 62 -0.75 -3.34 9.35
C GLY A 62 -1.88 -2.43 9.84
N GLY A 63 -1.68 -1.10 9.75
CA GLY A 63 -2.65 -0.11 10.21
C GLY A 63 -3.82 0.15 9.27
N ASN A 64 -3.93 -0.56 8.15
CA ASN A 64 -4.89 -0.27 7.07
C ASN A 64 -4.86 1.22 6.67
N ILE A 65 -3.77 1.61 6.02
CA ILE A 65 -3.52 2.99 5.60
C ILE A 65 -4.67 3.52 4.76
N GLY A 66 -5.22 2.70 3.86
CA GLY A 66 -6.35 3.09 3.04
C GLY A 66 -7.53 3.56 3.88
N ARG A 67 -7.89 2.83 4.93
CA ARG A 67 -8.98 3.22 5.83
C ARG A 67 -8.67 4.49 6.62
N ASN A 68 -7.43 4.63 7.10
CA ASN A 68 -6.99 5.82 7.80
C ASN A 68 -7.10 7.06 6.89
N VAL A 69 -6.60 6.95 5.66
CA VAL A 69 -6.65 8.04 4.66
C VAL A 69 -8.08 8.35 4.24
N ALA A 70 -8.93 7.35 4.08
CA ALA A 70 -10.35 7.58 3.81
C ALA A 70 -10.98 8.50 4.86
N VAL A 71 -10.73 8.22 6.15
CA VAL A 71 -11.22 9.08 7.25
C VAL A 71 -10.63 10.49 7.19
N ARG A 72 -9.33 10.63 6.93
CA ARG A 72 -8.67 11.94 6.82
C ARG A 72 -9.24 12.79 5.69
N LEU A 73 -9.64 12.15 4.60
CA LEU A 73 -10.26 12.81 3.45
C LEU A 73 -11.78 13.01 3.59
N GLY A 74 -12.36 12.67 4.74
CA GLY A 74 -13.80 12.82 4.99
C GLY A 74 -14.67 11.69 4.44
N MET A 75 -14.08 10.61 3.95
CA MET A 75 -14.77 9.42 3.42
C MET A 75 -15.08 8.41 4.53
N ASN A 76 -15.79 8.83 5.55
CA ASN A 76 -16.01 8.03 6.77
C ASN A 76 -16.74 6.70 6.53
N GLN A 77 -17.54 6.60 5.48
CA GLN A 77 -18.31 5.40 5.11
C GLN A 77 -17.55 4.47 4.16
N VAL A 78 -16.45 4.92 3.55
CA VAL A 78 -15.74 4.13 2.54
C VAL A 78 -14.86 3.06 3.22
N PRO A 79 -15.11 1.78 2.97
CA PRO A 79 -14.24 0.72 3.43
C PRO A 79 -12.87 0.77 2.73
N ALA A 80 -11.91 0.05 3.27
CA ALA A 80 -10.65 -0.15 2.59
C ALA A 80 -10.06 -1.51 2.93
N VAL A 81 -9.42 -2.14 1.97
CA VAL A 81 -8.62 -3.34 2.17
C VAL A 81 -7.13 -3.00 2.07
N ALA A 82 -6.36 -3.49 3.02
CA ALA A 82 -4.90 -3.49 2.94
C ALA A 82 -4.44 -4.72 2.16
N THR A 83 -3.70 -4.51 1.08
CA THR A 83 -3.12 -5.60 0.28
C THR A 83 -1.63 -5.70 0.52
N GLN A 84 -1.12 -6.94 0.63
CA GLN A 84 0.28 -7.19 0.88
C GLN A 84 0.81 -8.24 -0.08
N ARG A 85 1.66 -7.80 -0.99
CA ARG A 85 2.46 -8.57 -1.94
C ARG A 85 3.86 -7.98 -2.07
N TRP A 86 4.41 -7.51 -0.97
CA TRP A 86 5.68 -6.81 -0.95
C TRP A 86 5.69 -5.64 -1.96
N CYS A 87 6.68 -5.54 -2.82
CA CYS A 87 6.78 -4.46 -3.82
C CYS A 87 5.60 -4.41 -4.80
N ALA A 88 4.83 -5.50 -4.94
CA ALA A 88 3.66 -5.58 -5.79
C ALA A 88 2.33 -5.28 -5.07
N SER A 89 2.38 -4.80 -3.83
CA SER A 89 1.17 -4.54 -3.03
C SER A 89 0.25 -3.50 -3.66
N ALA A 90 0.79 -2.42 -4.20
CA ALA A 90 0.01 -1.40 -4.89
C ALA A 90 -0.73 -1.95 -6.12
N MET A 91 -0.06 -2.80 -6.90
CA MET A 91 -0.70 -3.47 -8.04
C MET A 91 -1.81 -4.41 -7.57
N ALA A 92 -1.60 -5.14 -6.48
CA ALA A 92 -2.63 -6.01 -5.90
C ALA A 92 -3.85 -5.23 -5.44
N GLY A 93 -3.67 -4.07 -4.82
CA GLY A 93 -4.78 -3.17 -4.46
C GLY A 93 -5.54 -2.66 -5.68
N THR A 94 -4.82 -2.27 -6.72
CA THR A 94 -5.43 -1.85 -7.99
C THR A 94 -6.21 -2.98 -8.66
N GLN A 95 -5.64 -4.19 -8.68
CA GLN A 95 -6.33 -5.37 -9.21
C GLN A 95 -7.57 -5.74 -8.41
N TRP A 96 -7.53 -5.58 -7.09
CA TRP A 96 -8.70 -5.79 -6.21
C TRP A 96 -9.86 -4.89 -6.63
N ILE A 97 -9.62 -3.59 -6.75
CA ILE A 97 -10.65 -2.62 -7.17
C ILE A 97 -11.16 -2.93 -8.58
N ALA A 98 -10.26 -3.19 -9.53
CA ALA A 98 -10.65 -3.54 -10.89
C ALA A 98 -11.51 -4.79 -10.95
N ALA A 99 -11.20 -5.82 -10.17
CA ALA A 99 -11.97 -7.05 -10.09
C ALA A 99 -13.37 -6.80 -9.51
N ASN A 100 -13.48 -5.99 -8.47
CA ASN A 100 -14.78 -5.65 -7.87
C ASN A 100 -15.67 -4.85 -8.82
N ILE A 101 -15.10 -3.92 -9.59
CA ILE A 101 -15.83 -3.19 -10.64
C ILE A 101 -16.27 -4.15 -11.73
N ALA A 102 -15.38 -5.00 -12.23
CA ALA A 102 -15.72 -5.97 -13.27
C ALA A 102 -16.80 -6.97 -12.83
N ALA A 103 -16.84 -7.30 -11.54
CA ALA A 103 -17.85 -8.16 -10.94
C ALA A 103 -19.19 -7.44 -10.65
N GLY A 104 -19.26 -6.12 -10.83
CA GLY A 104 -20.45 -5.32 -10.53
C GLY A 104 -20.71 -5.15 -9.02
N MET A 105 -19.68 -5.31 -8.18
CA MET A 105 -19.81 -5.12 -6.73
C MET A 105 -19.71 -3.63 -6.34
N ILE A 106 -18.94 -2.88 -7.10
CA ILE A 106 -18.78 -1.42 -6.98
C ILE A 106 -18.69 -0.82 -8.37
N ASP A 107 -18.91 0.48 -8.47
CA ASP A 107 -18.76 1.26 -9.72
C ASP A 107 -17.50 2.13 -9.70
N VAL A 108 -17.13 2.64 -8.53
CA VAL A 108 -16.02 3.56 -8.35
C VAL A 108 -15.19 3.17 -7.14
N GLY A 109 -13.89 3.08 -7.34
CA GLY A 109 -12.97 2.79 -6.25
C GLY A 109 -11.57 3.38 -6.48
N VAL A 110 -10.76 3.34 -5.44
CA VAL A 110 -9.37 3.82 -5.45
C VAL A 110 -8.43 2.64 -5.24
N GLY A 111 -7.53 2.40 -6.18
CA GLY A 111 -6.49 1.37 -6.09
C GLY A 111 -5.09 1.97 -6.12
N GLY A 112 -4.20 1.47 -5.29
CA GLY A 112 -2.83 1.96 -5.24
C GLY A 112 -2.04 1.42 -4.06
N GLY A 113 -1.01 2.15 -3.64
CA GLY A 113 -0.22 1.78 -2.47
C GLY A 113 0.74 2.87 -2.05
N THR A 114 1.31 2.71 -0.88
CA THR A 114 2.23 3.65 -0.27
C THR A 114 3.27 2.93 0.56
N GLU A 115 4.45 3.50 0.63
CA GLU A 115 5.52 3.02 1.50
C GLU A 115 6.45 4.17 1.89
N SER A 116 6.90 4.18 3.12
CA SER A 116 7.94 5.07 3.61
C SER A 116 8.92 4.29 4.47
N MET A 117 9.98 3.78 3.86
CA MET A 117 11.02 3.03 4.58
C MET A 117 11.68 3.86 5.67
N SER A 118 11.73 5.18 5.50
CA SER A 118 12.34 6.11 6.47
C SER A 118 11.57 6.17 7.80
N THR A 119 10.26 5.96 7.76
CA THR A 119 9.36 6.07 8.90
C THR A 119 8.67 4.76 9.26
N ALA A 120 9.02 3.67 8.55
CA ALA A 120 8.46 2.37 8.81
C ALA A 120 8.76 1.93 10.25
N PRO A 121 7.76 1.46 11.02
CA PRO A 121 8.00 0.98 12.37
C PRO A 121 8.86 -0.28 12.34
N GLY A 122 9.90 -0.31 13.17
CA GLY A 122 10.67 -1.52 13.39
C GLY A 122 9.80 -2.57 14.11
N VAL A 123 9.82 -3.80 13.61
CA VAL A 123 9.20 -4.92 14.33
C VAL A 123 10.27 -5.60 15.16
N SER A 124 10.11 -5.55 16.49
CA SER A 124 10.96 -6.27 17.44
C SER A 124 10.14 -7.37 18.10
N ARG A 125 10.70 -8.56 18.18
CA ARG A 125 10.13 -9.68 18.94
C ARG A 125 11.19 -10.25 19.86
N PRO A 126 10.80 -10.77 21.04
CA PRO A 126 11.73 -11.52 21.87
C PRO A 126 12.28 -12.73 21.09
N GLY A 127 13.60 -12.86 21.06
CA GLY A 127 14.27 -14.06 20.57
C GLY A 127 14.08 -15.25 21.51
N PRO A 128 14.62 -16.43 21.17
CA PRO A 128 14.55 -17.61 22.03
C PRO A 128 15.20 -17.39 23.41
N ASP A 129 16.12 -16.47 23.49
CA ASP A 129 16.81 -16.01 24.71
C ASP A 129 16.07 -14.90 25.48
N GLY A 130 14.89 -14.49 24.99
CA GLY A 130 14.11 -13.39 25.57
C GLY A 130 14.65 -12.00 25.26
N VAL A 131 15.75 -11.88 24.52
CA VAL A 131 16.32 -10.59 24.13
C VAL A 131 15.55 -10.04 22.92
N PRO A 132 15.09 -8.78 22.95
CA PRO A 132 14.46 -8.17 21.79
C PRO A 132 15.42 -8.14 20.60
N GLY A 133 15.00 -8.67 19.49
CA GLY A 133 15.76 -8.67 18.26
C GLY A 133 14.88 -8.32 17.05
N PHE A 134 15.53 -8.01 15.96
CA PHE A 134 14.81 -7.82 14.70
C PHE A 134 14.25 -9.17 14.26
N TRP A 135 12.92 -9.23 14.10
CA TRP A 135 12.27 -10.44 13.66
C TRP A 135 12.18 -10.51 12.13
N LEU A 136 12.75 -11.56 11.59
CA LEU A 136 12.53 -11.92 10.19
C LEU A 136 11.46 -13.02 10.13
N SER A 137 10.53 -12.87 9.21
CA SER A 137 9.56 -13.95 8.97
C SER A 137 10.29 -15.20 8.49
N PRO A 138 9.88 -16.40 8.91
CA PRO A 138 10.39 -17.66 8.33
C PRO A 138 10.28 -17.71 6.80
N ALA A 139 9.33 -16.98 6.21
CA ALA A 139 9.22 -16.85 4.77
C ALA A 139 10.43 -16.17 4.10
N ASN A 140 11.30 -15.52 4.88
CA ASN A 140 12.53 -14.91 4.40
C ASN A 140 13.73 -15.86 4.45
N GLU A 141 13.57 -17.04 5.02
CA GLU A 141 14.63 -18.05 5.06
C GLU A 141 14.70 -18.81 3.73
N PRO A 142 15.92 -19.05 3.21
CA PRO A 142 16.09 -19.91 2.05
C PRO A 142 15.55 -21.31 2.33
N THR A 143 14.91 -21.92 1.36
CA THR A 143 14.52 -23.32 1.40
C THR A 143 15.39 -24.14 0.47
N GLU A 144 15.45 -25.46 0.66
CA GLU A 144 16.21 -26.36 -0.22
C GLU A 144 15.67 -26.34 -1.67
N VAL A 145 14.42 -25.97 -1.87
CA VAL A 145 13.72 -26.08 -3.15
C VAL A 145 13.54 -24.74 -3.85
N ALA A 146 13.61 -23.66 -3.12
CA ALA A 146 13.37 -22.33 -3.67
C ALA A 146 14.29 -21.28 -3.05
N PRO A 147 14.64 -20.25 -3.81
CA PRO A 147 15.31 -19.07 -3.25
C PRO A 147 14.39 -18.45 -2.18
N PRO A 148 14.90 -17.51 -1.37
CA PRO A 148 14.08 -16.80 -0.39
C PRO A 148 12.78 -16.30 -0.99
N LEU A 149 11.67 -16.53 -0.30
CA LEU A 149 10.33 -16.11 -0.79
C LEU A 149 10.18 -14.58 -0.88
N ASN A 150 11.09 -13.86 -0.29
CA ASN A 150 11.15 -12.41 -0.34
C ASN A 150 11.93 -11.87 -1.55
N MET A 151 12.04 -12.62 -2.62
CA MET A 151 12.71 -12.17 -3.83
C MET A 151 12.22 -10.81 -4.33
N ALA A 152 10.94 -10.53 -4.14
CA ALA A 152 10.39 -9.22 -4.47
C ALA A 152 11.00 -8.10 -3.62
N LEU A 153 11.31 -8.38 -2.37
CA LEU A 153 12.07 -7.47 -1.51
C LEU A 153 13.50 -7.31 -1.97
N THR A 154 14.14 -8.42 -2.31
CA THR A 154 15.50 -8.39 -2.81
C THR A 154 15.60 -7.55 -4.07
N VAL A 155 14.62 -7.64 -4.93
CA VAL A 155 14.53 -6.78 -6.12
C VAL A 155 14.25 -5.32 -5.73
N GLY A 156 13.46 -5.08 -4.71
CA GLY A 156 13.21 -3.73 -4.21
C GLY A 156 14.39 -3.15 -3.44
N ASP A 157 15.16 -4.01 -2.79
CA ASP A 157 16.36 -3.62 -2.04
C ASP A 157 17.58 -3.40 -2.93
N ASN A 158 17.55 -3.84 -4.16
CA ASN A 158 18.55 -3.46 -5.13
C ASN A 158 18.45 -2.00 -5.51
N THR A 159 18.19 -1.18 -4.58
CA THR A 159 18.46 0.24 -4.56
C THR A 159 19.93 0.47 -4.25
N SER A 160 20.77 -0.25 -4.89
CA SER A 160 22.18 0.08 -5.01
C SER A 160 22.34 1.13 -6.10
#